data_8ef08b5be3d150e3933c7b462ad0bb2c
#
_entry.id   8ef08b5be3d150e3933c7b462ad0bb2c
#
_cell.length_a   1.000
_cell.length_b   1.000
_cell.length_c   1.000
_cell.angle_alpha   90.00
_cell.angle_beta   90.00
_cell.angle_gamma   90.00
#
_symmetry.space_group_name_H-M   'P 1'
#
loop_
_entity.id
_entity.type
_entity.pdbx_description
1 polymer ?
#
loop_
_entity_poly.entity_id
_entity_poly.type
_entity_poly.pdbx_seq_one_letter_code
_entity_poly.pdbx_strand_id
1 'polypeptide(L)'
;MLKKIIMATTHSRRNFLKVSALSGGGMLISFSLLNLPAEAKALEEMIFTPNAYIKITADGSIVLLAPNPEIGQGVKTSLPMIVAEELGVDWKKIKVELAPLHSKMGRQTAGGSGSVRGRFTELRTVGATAREMLTTAAAQQWNVPVAECMVENGEVIHKASGKKLSYASLASAAAKLEVPAKPTLKDPKEFKLIGTRVNDVDAHK
;
A
#
# COMPACT_ATOMS: atom_id res chain seq x y z
N MET A 1 -44.34 4.28 26.37
CA MET A 1 -44.11 4.55 24.93
C MET A 1 -42.81 5.36 24.79
N LEU A 2 -41.67 4.71 24.58
CA LEU A 2 -40.41 5.40 24.33
C LEU A 2 -40.17 5.48 22.82
N LYS A 3 -40.18 6.71 22.28
CA LYS A 3 -39.78 7.01 20.89
C LYS A 3 -38.26 6.87 20.76
N LYS A 4 -37.79 5.87 20.01
CA LYS A 4 -36.44 5.69 19.61
C LYS A 4 -36.11 6.74 18.53
N ILE A 5 -35.33 7.77 18.90
CA ILE A 5 -34.78 8.75 17.95
C ILE A 5 -33.62 8.10 17.26
N ILE A 6 -33.77 7.73 16.00
CA ILE A 6 -32.68 7.32 15.13
C ILE A 6 -32.03 8.61 14.61
N MET A 7 -30.89 9.00 15.18
CA MET A 7 -30.04 10.06 14.60
C MET A 7 -29.32 9.49 13.38
N ALA A 8 -29.74 9.91 12.20
CA ALA A 8 -28.98 9.72 10.97
C ALA A 8 -27.76 10.64 11.01
N THR A 9 -26.61 10.09 11.32
CA THR A 9 -25.32 10.81 11.23
C THR A 9 -24.93 10.94 9.76
N THR A 10 -25.13 12.11 9.18
CA THR A 10 -24.57 12.48 7.88
C THR A 10 -23.08 12.65 8.02
N HIS A 11 -22.30 11.65 7.61
CA HIS A 11 -20.85 11.74 7.56
C HIS A 11 -20.39 12.59 6.37
N SER A 12 -20.05 13.86 6.62
CA SER A 12 -19.36 14.70 5.65
C SER A 12 -17.93 14.21 5.46
N ARG A 13 -17.42 14.29 4.20
CA ARG A 13 -16.03 13.92 3.86
C ARG A 13 -14.97 14.61 4.75
N ARG A 14 -15.25 15.80 5.23
CA ARG A 14 -14.39 16.56 6.18
C ARG A 14 -14.39 16.00 7.60
N ASN A 15 -15.50 15.47 8.09
CA ASN A 15 -15.58 14.89 9.44
C ASN A 15 -14.89 13.52 9.50
N PHE A 16 -14.87 12.78 8.42
CA PHE A 16 -14.14 11.53 8.30
C PHE A 16 -12.63 11.71 8.49
N LEU A 17 -12.04 12.74 7.90
CA LEU A 17 -10.60 13.06 8.05
C LEU A 17 -10.22 13.53 9.48
N LYS A 18 -11.16 14.12 10.23
CA LYS A 18 -10.90 14.63 11.59
C LYS A 18 -10.96 13.54 12.67
N VAL A 19 -11.75 12.48 12.49
CA VAL A 19 -11.89 11.39 13.46
C VAL A 19 -10.69 10.44 13.44
N SER A 20 -9.99 10.33 12.30
CA SER A 20 -8.79 9.49 12.17
C SER A 20 -7.54 10.07 12.87
N ALA A 21 -7.58 11.33 13.30
CA ALA A 21 -6.42 12.03 13.89
C ALA A 21 -6.35 11.96 15.42
N LEU A 22 -7.32 11.34 16.11
CA LEU A 22 -7.49 11.47 17.57
C LEU A 22 -7.13 10.24 18.40
N SER A 23 -6.74 9.13 17.82
CA SER A 23 -6.31 7.94 18.55
C SER A 23 -4.87 7.57 18.21
N GLY A 24 -3.98 7.98 19.10
CA GLY A 24 -2.60 7.49 19.34
C GLY A 24 -1.85 6.81 18.21
N GLY A 25 -1.01 7.55 17.48
CA GLY A 25 0.22 7.03 16.89
C GLY A 25 0.15 6.29 15.56
N GLY A 26 -1.00 6.14 14.90
CA GLY A 26 -1.10 5.55 13.58
C GLY A 26 -2.20 6.21 12.75
N MET A 27 -1.86 6.85 11.63
CA MET A 27 -2.84 7.42 10.74
C MET A 27 -3.25 6.41 9.67
N LEU A 28 -4.46 5.88 9.81
CA LEU A 28 -5.17 5.18 8.76
C LEU A 28 -5.62 6.19 7.71
N ILE A 29 -4.94 6.26 6.56
CA ILE A 29 -5.61 6.66 5.33
C ILE A 29 -6.37 5.41 4.87
N SER A 30 -7.24 4.91 5.72
CA SER A 30 -8.21 3.92 5.32
C SER A 30 -9.38 4.66 4.71
N PHE A 31 -9.61 4.45 3.46
CA PHE A 31 -10.99 4.46 3.02
C PHE A 31 -11.71 3.43 3.89
N SER A 32 -12.46 3.92 4.86
CA SER A 32 -13.17 3.10 5.85
C SER A 32 -13.97 2.01 5.14
N LEU A 33 -13.47 0.80 5.16
CA LEU A 33 -14.00 -0.35 4.47
C LEU A 33 -14.72 -1.31 5.41
N LEU A 34 -14.54 -1.19 6.73
CA LEU A 34 -15.01 -2.21 7.65
C LEU A 34 -15.50 -1.61 8.97
N ASN A 35 -16.78 -1.73 9.19
CA ASN A 35 -17.40 -1.70 10.51
C ASN A 35 -17.40 -3.14 11.05
N LEU A 36 -16.30 -3.62 11.61
CA LEU A 36 -16.27 -4.93 12.28
C LEU A 36 -15.51 -4.82 13.60
N PRO A 37 -16.13 -5.19 14.73
CA PRO A 37 -15.53 -5.02 16.07
C PRO A 37 -14.34 -5.97 16.36
N ALA A 38 -14.16 -7.05 15.60
CA ALA A 38 -13.03 -7.98 15.75
C ALA A 38 -11.73 -7.51 15.06
N GLU A 39 -11.82 -6.55 14.13
CA GLU A 39 -10.69 -6.05 13.33
C GLU A 39 -9.99 -4.83 13.96
N ALA A 40 -10.55 -4.23 15.01
CA ALA A 40 -9.94 -3.09 15.69
C ALA A 40 -8.52 -3.44 16.22
N LYS A 41 -8.31 -4.67 16.65
CA LYS A 41 -7.02 -5.14 17.16
C LYS A 41 -5.98 -5.35 16.06
N ALA A 42 -6.42 -5.76 14.86
CA ALA A 42 -5.54 -5.88 13.67
C ALA A 42 -5.24 -4.49 13.05
N LEU A 43 -6.09 -3.49 13.29
CA LEU A 43 -5.90 -2.12 12.83
C LEU A 43 -4.86 -1.35 13.67
N GLU A 44 -4.69 -1.69 14.93
CA GLU A 44 -3.65 -1.09 15.80
C GLU A 44 -2.23 -1.49 15.38
N GLU A 45 -2.07 -2.61 14.66
CA GLU A 45 -0.77 -3.07 14.15
C GLU A 45 -0.40 -2.48 12.78
N MET A 46 -1.31 -1.78 12.09
CA MET A 46 -1.04 -1.19 10.79
C MET A 46 -0.59 0.26 10.90
N ILE A 47 0.65 0.54 10.53
CA ILE A 47 1.22 1.88 10.61
C ILE A 47 0.97 2.70 9.34
N PHE A 48 0.93 2.04 8.17
CA PHE A 48 0.84 2.74 6.88
C PHE A 48 0.07 1.92 5.85
N THR A 49 -1.01 2.52 5.33
CA THR A 49 -1.80 1.94 4.24
C THR A 49 -2.09 3.06 3.23
N PRO A 50 -1.16 3.36 2.31
CA PRO A 50 -1.28 4.47 1.35
C PRO A 50 -2.44 4.28 0.38
N ASN A 51 -2.89 3.05 0.23
CA ASN A 51 -4.01 2.66 -0.62
C ASN A 51 -4.52 1.26 -0.20
N ALA A 52 -5.56 0.79 -0.87
CA ALA A 52 -6.19 -0.48 -0.55
C ALA A 52 -5.31 -1.73 -0.81
N TYR A 53 -4.16 -1.59 -1.46
CA TYR A 53 -3.33 -2.71 -1.92
C TYR A 53 -2.04 -2.94 -1.13
N ILE A 54 -1.63 -1.98 -0.29
CA ILE A 54 -0.37 -2.03 0.47
C ILE A 54 -0.65 -1.82 1.94
N LYS A 55 -0.14 -2.71 2.78
CA LYS A 55 -0.11 -2.55 4.25
C LYS A 55 1.35 -2.66 4.72
N ILE A 56 1.78 -1.73 5.54
CA ILE A 56 3.08 -1.78 6.23
C ILE A 56 2.78 -1.80 7.72
N THR A 57 3.20 -2.87 8.39
CA THR A 57 2.93 -3.10 9.81
C THR A 57 4.07 -2.59 10.69
N ALA A 58 3.82 -2.48 11.99
CA ALA A 58 4.79 -1.96 12.97
C ALA A 58 6.06 -2.81 13.06
N ASP A 59 5.94 -4.11 12.84
CA ASP A 59 7.06 -5.05 12.82
C ASP A 59 7.89 -5.00 11.53
N GLY A 60 7.50 -4.14 10.56
CA GLY A 60 8.17 -3.99 9.28
C GLY A 60 7.68 -4.93 8.19
N SER A 61 6.68 -5.76 8.48
CA SER A 61 6.08 -6.62 7.45
C SER A 61 5.37 -5.79 6.39
N ILE A 62 5.58 -6.15 5.13
CA ILE A 62 4.90 -5.56 3.99
C ILE A 62 3.94 -6.60 3.41
N VAL A 63 2.65 -6.26 3.39
CA VAL A 63 1.61 -7.11 2.83
C VAL A 63 1.04 -6.44 1.58
N LEU A 64 1.05 -7.16 0.47
CA LEU A 64 0.46 -6.74 -0.80
C LEU A 64 -0.81 -7.52 -1.08
N LEU A 65 -1.89 -6.83 -1.41
CA LEU A 65 -3.17 -7.44 -1.72
C LEU A 65 -3.30 -7.65 -3.23
N ALA A 66 -3.55 -8.90 -3.64
CA ALA A 66 -3.91 -9.23 -5.01
C ALA A 66 -5.39 -8.93 -5.24
N PRO A 67 -5.76 -8.00 -6.12
CA PRO A 67 -7.14 -7.54 -6.25
C PRO A 67 -8.07 -8.51 -6.99
N ASN A 68 -7.54 -9.37 -7.87
CA ASN A 68 -8.33 -10.27 -8.68
C ASN A 68 -8.32 -11.70 -8.13
N PRO A 69 -9.39 -12.49 -8.29
CA PRO A 69 -9.44 -13.86 -7.81
C PRO A 69 -8.42 -14.74 -8.52
N GLU A 70 -7.74 -15.57 -7.74
CA GLU A 70 -6.86 -16.63 -8.23
C GLU A 70 -7.70 -17.86 -8.59
N ILE A 71 -7.56 -18.36 -9.80
CA ILE A 71 -8.21 -19.55 -10.32
C ILE A 71 -7.22 -20.50 -11.03
N GLY A 72 -5.93 -20.41 -10.68
CA GLY A 72 -4.84 -21.19 -11.27
C GLY A 72 -4.10 -20.46 -12.38
N GLN A 73 -4.36 -19.15 -12.62
CA GLN A 73 -3.71 -18.35 -13.67
C GLN A 73 -2.55 -17.48 -13.15
N GLY A 74 -2.21 -17.55 -11.86
CA GLY A 74 -1.04 -16.89 -11.26
C GLY A 74 -1.18 -15.39 -11.01
N VAL A 75 -2.40 -14.85 -10.98
CA VAL A 75 -2.61 -13.40 -10.74
C VAL A 75 -2.34 -13.01 -9.29
N LYS A 76 -2.48 -13.95 -8.34
CA LYS A 76 -2.09 -13.73 -6.95
C LYS A 76 -0.59 -13.44 -6.81
N THR A 77 0.22 -13.92 -7.74
CA THR A 77 1.66 -13.62 -7.83
C THR A 77 1.90 -12.38 -8.70
N SER A 78 1.40 -12.37 -9.93
CA SER A 78 1.77 -11.37 -10.93
C SER A 78 1.26 -9.96 -10.62
N LEU A 79 0.08 -9.79 -10.03
CA LEU A 79 -0.44 -8.46 -9.72
C LEU A 79 0.33 -7.78 -8.59
N PRO A 80 0.60 -8.44 -7.43
CA PRO A 80 1.46 -7.86 -6.42
C PRO A 80 2.91 -7.60 -6.86
N MET A 81 3.44 -8.38 -7.82
CA MET A 81 4.76 -8.10 -8.40
C MET A 81 4.84 -6.72 -9.04
N ILE A 82 3.77 -6.25 -9.68
CA ILE A 82 3.71 -4.92 -10.29
C ILE A 82 3.84 -3.84 -9.21
N VAL A 83 3.15 -4.00 -8.09
CA VAL A 83 3.24 -3.09 -6.94
C VAL A 83 4.62 -3.16 -6.31
N ALA A 84 5.15 -4.37 -6.08
CA ALA A 84 6.46 -4.59 -5.46
C ALA A 84 7.60 -3.98 -6.29
N GLU A 85 7.54 -4.08 -7.61
CA GLU A 85 8.49 -3.45 -8.51
C GLU A 85 8.57 -1.94 -8.29
N GLU A 86 7.44 -1.25 -8.37
CA GLU A 86 7.38 0.20 -8.20
C GLU A 86 7.73 0.64 -6.77
N LEU A 87 7.27 -0.13 -5.78
CA LEU A 87 7.55 0.13 -4.37
C LEU A 87 9.03 -0.09 -4.02
N GLY A 88 9.76 -0.90 -4.77
CA GLY A 88 11.18 -1.17 -4.54
C GLY A 88 11.46 -2.04 -3.33
N VAL A 89 10.62 -3.04 -3.10
CA VAL A 89 10.75 -4.01 -1.99
C VAL A 89 11.33 -5.34 -2.45
N ASP A 90 11.97 -6.05 -1.52
CA ASP A 90 12.45 -7.40 -1.78
C ASP A 90 11.25 -8.36 -1.81
N TRP A 91 11.01 -8.97 -2.99
CA TRP A 91 9.93 -9.92 -3.21
C TRP A 91 9.89 -11.07 -2.18
N LYS A 92 11.05 -11.50 -1.71
CA LYS A 92 11.15 -12.62 -0.75
C LYS A 92 10.71 -12.24 0.66
N LYS A 93 10.61 -10.96 0.96
CA LYS A 93 10.28 -10.44 2.31
C LYS A 93 8.85 -9.95 2.44
N ILE A 94 8.08 -9.92 1.34
CA ILE A 94 6.68 -9.52 1.38
C ILE A 94 5.75 -10.70 1.61
N LYS A 95 4.57 -10.39 2.15
CA LYS A 95 3.44 -11.30 2.20
C LYS A 95 2.44 -10.92 1.12
N VAL A 96 1.83 -11.91 0.50
CA VAL A 96 0.76 -11.70 -0.49
C VAL A 96 -0.52 -12.31 0.01
N GLU A 97 -1.59 -11.51 0.01
CA GLU A 97 -2.94 -11.93 0.38
C GLU A 97 -3.90 -11.62 -0.78
N LEU A 98 -4.98 -12.40 -0.89
CA LEU A 98 -6.08 -12.02 -1.77
C LEU A 98 -6.88 -10.89 -1.14
N ALA A 99 -7.20 -9.88 -1.93
CA ALA A 99 -8.07 -8.81 -1.48
C ALA A 99 -9.50 -9.33 -1.27
N PRO A 100 -10.19 -8.90 -0.21
CA PRO A 100 -11.60 -9.19 -0.06
C PRO A 100 -12.41 -8.56 -1.20
N LEU A 101 -13.56 -9.16 -1.53
CA LEU A 101 -14.46 -8.57 -2.53
C LEU A 101 -15.00 -7.24 -2.00
N HIS A 102 -14.67 -6.16 -2.72
CA HIS A 102 -15.10 -4.82 -2.31
C HIS A 102 -15.17 -3.85 -3.48
N SER A 103 -16.22 -3.01 -3.52
CA SER A 103 -16.48 -2.06 -4.61
C SER A 103 -15.34 -1.07 -4.88
N LYS A 104 -14.60 -0.67 -3.85
CA LYS A 104 -13.44 0.24 -3.98
C LYS A 104 -12.20 -0.39 -4.62
N MET A 105 -12.15 -1.73 -4.69
CA MET A 105 -11.09 -2.47 -5.39
C MET A 105 -11.31 -2.49 -6.91
N GLY A 106 -12.36 -1.85 -7.41
CA GLY A 106 -12.75 -1.91 -8.82
C GLY A 106 -13.23 -3.31 -9.22
N ARG A 107 -13.06 -3.65 -10.48
CA ARG A 107 -13.54 -4.93 -11.02
C ARG A 107 -12.67 -6.11 -10.58
N GLN A 108 -13.12 -6.88 -9.62
CA GLN A 108 -12.44 -8.07 -9.09
C GLN A 108 -12.98 -9.34 -9.78
N THR A 109 -12.62 -9.55 -11.05
CA THR A 109 -13.07 -10.69 -11.84
C THR A 109 -11.91 -11.38 -12.55
N ALA A 110 -12.01 -12.69 -12.76
CA ALA A 110 -11.12 -13.45 -13.63
C ALA A 110 -11.85 -13.76 -14.93
N GLY A 111 -11.35 -13.30 -16.08
CA GLY A 111 -11.94 -13.55 -17.39
C GLY A 111 -11.38 -12.65 -18.49
N GLY A 112 -11.48 -13.10 -19.75
CA GLY A 112 -11.09 -12.33 -20.91
C GLY A 112 -9.60 -11.97 -20.97
N SER A 113 -8.73 -12.68 -20.25
CA SER A 113 -7.28 -12.40 -20.13
C SER A 113 -6.96 -10.94 -19.75
N GLY A 114 -7.86 -10.31 -18.98
CA GLY A 114 -7.83 -8.88 -18.70
C GLY A 114 -7.16 -8.49 -17.39
N SER A 115 -6.87 -9.43 -16.48
CA SER A 115 -6.42 -9.11 -15.12
C SER A 115 -5.12 -8.30 -15.10
N VAL A 116 -4.04 -8.78 -15.70
CA VAL A 116 -2.76 -8.07 -15.72
C VAL A 116 -2.84 -6.81 -16.58
N ARG A 117 -3.29 -6.94 -17.82
CA ARG A 117 -3.37 -5.80 -18.75
C ARG A 117 -4.24 -4.66 -18.21
N GLY A 118 -5.39 -4.98 -17.63
CA GLY A 118 -6.35 -3.98 -17.15
C GLY A 118 -5.91 -3.30 -15.85
N ARG A 119 -4.99 -3.90 -15.08
CA ARG A 119 -4.52 -3.40 -13.79
C ARG A 119 -3.10 -2.84 -13.82
N PHE A 120 -2.37 -3.06 -14.90
CA PHE A 120 -0.93 -2.78 -14.95
C PHE A 120 -0.58 -1.34 -14.56
N THR A 121 -1.21 -0.35 -15.20
CA THR A 121 -0.94 1.06 -14.90
C THR A 121 -1.43 1.46 -13.50
N GLU A 122 -2.62 1.00 -13.11
CA GLU A 122 -3.17 1.26 -11.77
C GLU A 122 -2.22 0.76 -10.68
N LEU A 123 -1.78 -0.49 -10.73
CA LEU A 123 -0.92 -1.09 -9.71
C LEU A 123 0.48 -0.50 -9.70
N ARG A 124 1.01 -0.08 -10.85
CA ARG A 124 2.23 0.72 -10.91
C ARG A 124 2.07 2.05 -10.20
N THR A 125 0.99 2.78 -10.49
CA THR A 125 0.68 4.05 -9.82
C THR A 125 0.58 3.88 -8.31
N VAL A 126 -0.08 2.83 -7.85
CA VAL A 126 -0.19 2.45 -6.43
C VAL A 126 1.18 2.30 -5.77
N GLY A 127 2.07 1.50 -6.36
CA GLY A 127 3.42 1.28 -5.83
C GLY A 127 4.28 2.54 -5.85
N ALA A 128 4.24 3.30 -6.95
CA ALA A 128 4.98 4.55 -7.10
C ALA A 128 4.53 5.62 -6.11
N THR A 129 3.22 5.76 -5.89
CA THR A 129 2.67 6.66 -4.88
C THR A 129 3.24 6.39 -3.49
N ALA A 130 3.20 5.12 -3.07
CA ALA A 130 3.73 4.73 -1.76
C ALA A 130 5.24 4.97 -1.66
N ARG A 131 6.00 4.64 -2.72
CA ARG A 131 7.43 4.92 -2.79
C ARG A 131 7.72 6.41 -2.63
N GLU A 132 7.05 7.29 -3.36
CA GLU A 132 7.25 8.74 -3.28
C GLU A 132 6.93 9.29 -1.90
N MET A 133 5.83 8.87 -1.28
CA MET A 133 5.47 9.30 0.08
C MET A 133 6.54 8.88 1.10
N LEU A 134 7.03 7.64 1.05
CA LEU A 134 8.07 7.15 1.94
C LEU A 134 9.41 7.86 1.70
N THR A 135 9.77 8.09 0.45
CA THR A 135 11.00 8.82 0.10
C THR A 135 10.93 10.27 0.55
N THR A 136 9.79 10.93 0.39
CA THR A 136 9.57 12.30 0.85
C THR A 136 9.66 12.39 2.38
N ALA A 137 9.08 11.43 3.11
CA ALA A 137 9.18 11.38 4.56
C ALA A 137 10.63 11.25 5.05
N ALA A 138 11.44 10.41 4.39
CA ALA A 138 12.85 10.27 4.71
C ALA A 138 13.65 11.55 4.40
N ALA A 139 13.42 12.15 3.24
CA ALA A 139 14.07 13.40 2.83
C ALA A 139 13.79 14.54 3.82
N GLN A 140 12.53 14.68 4.26
CA GLN A 140 12.15 15.64 5.30
C GLN A 140 12.83 15.36 6.63
N GLN A 141 12.89 14.09 7.07
CA GLN A 141 13.54 13.71 8.32
C GLN A 141 15.05 13.97 8.30
N TRP A 142 15.71 13.84 7.16
CA TRP A 142 17.13 14.13 6.99
C TRP A 142 17.42 15.59 6.62
N ASN A 143 16.40 16.38 6.28
CA ASN A 143 16.49 17.74 5.77
C ASN A 143 17.36 17.81 4.49
N VAL A 144 17.08 16.94 3.54
CA VAL A 144 17.78 16.83 2.24
C VAL A 144 16.78 16.86 1.08
N PRO A 145 17.22 17.19 -0.15
CA PRO A 145 16.40 17.06 -1.34
C PRO A 145 15.95 15.62 -1.60
N VAL A 146 14.70 15.40 -2.00
CA VAL A 146 14.18 14.08 -2.36
C VAL A 146 15.01 13.40 -3.46
N ALA A 147 15.56 14.18 -4.40
CA ALA A 147 16.41 13.68 -5.50
C ALA A 147 17.71 12.99 -5.02
N GLU A 148 18.17 13.31 -3.82
CA GLU A 148 19.34 12.67 -3.21
C GLU A 148 19.01 11.33 -2.53
N CYS A 149 17.73 10.98 -2.46
CA CYS A 149 17.26 9.74 -1.89
C CYS A 149 17.02 8.69 -2.99
N MET A 150 17.25 7.45 -2.65
CA MET A 150 16.91 6.29 -3.48
C MET A 150 16.23 5.22 -2.64
N VAL A 151 15.53 4.30 -3.30
CA VAL A 151 14.85 3.19 -2.64
C VAL A 151 15.49 1.87 -3.05
N GLU A 152 15.74 1.02 -2.07
CA GLU A 152 16.21 -0.34 -2.30
C GLU A 152 15.74 -1.26 -1.17
N ASN A 153 15.18 -2.41 -1.55
CA ASN A 153 14.78 -3.49 -0.63
C ASN A 153 13.89 -3.09 0.56
N GLY A 154 13.00 -2.09 0.35
CA GLY A 154 12.10 -1.59 1.40
C GLY A 154 12.74 -0.59 2.37
N GLU A 155 13.86 -0.02 1.97
CA GLU A 155 14.55 1.06 2.66
C GLU A 155 14.68 2.29 1.77
N VAL A 156 14.67 3.48 2.38
CA VAL A 156 15.10 4.72 1.73
C VAL A 156 16.55 4.98 2.13
N ILE A 157 17.38 5.30 1.14
CA ILE A 157 18.82 5.51 1.29
C ILE A 157 19.17 6.91 0.81
N HIS A 158 19.84 7.70 1.64
CA HIS A 158 20.45 8.97 1.22
C HIS A 158 21.79 8.72 0.54
N LYS A 159 21.88 9.04 -0.76
CA LYS A 159 23.03 8.68 -1.63
C LYS A 159 24.36 9.22 -1.12
N ALA A 160 24.38 10.47 -0.65
CA ALA A 160 25.63 11.13 -0.25
C ALA A 160 26.17 10.63 1.10
N SER A 161 25.30 10.34 2.09
CA SER A 161 25.73 9.93 3.44
C SER A 161 25.63 8.45 3.72
N GLY A 162 24.96 7.68 2.86
CA GLY A 162 24.68 6.26 3.08
C GLY A 162 23.67 5.98 4.21
N LYS A 163 23.06 7.01 4.82
CA LYS A 163 22.02 6.84 5.84
C LYS A 163 20.85 6.08 5.26
N LYS A 164 20.23 5.21 6.09
CA LYS A 164 19.10 4.37 5.71
C LYS A 164 17.96 4.50 6.71
N LEU A 165 16.74 4.44 6.22
CA LEU A 165 15.51 4.33 7.00
C LEU A 165 14.62 3.26 6.39
N SER A 166 14.11 2.35 7.23
CA SER A 166 13.18 1.33 6.79
C SER A 166 11.79 1.94 6.51
N TYR A 167 11.01 1.30 5.66
CA TYR A 167 9.64 1.70 5.40
C TYR A 167 8.77 1.70 6.67
N ALA A 168 8.99 0.76 7.58
CA ALA A 168 8.29 0.73 8.87
C ALA A 168 8.55 2.00 9.69
N SER A 169 9.82 2.44 9.78
CA SER A 169 10.19 3.65 10.54
C SER A 169 9.64 4.94 9.92
N LEU A 170 9.41 4.93 8.60
CA LEU A 170 8.88 6.07 7.84
C LEU A 170 7.35 6.10 7.74
N ALA A 171 6.70 4.97 7.99
CA ALA A 171 5.29 4.77 7.73
C ALA A 171 4.39 5.83 8.38
N SER A 172 4.61 6.14 9.67
CA SER A 172 3.82 7.16 10.39
C SER A 172 4.05 8.59 9.88
N ALA A 173 5.26 8.91 9.43
CA ALA A 173 5.57 10.21 8.84
C ALA A 173 4.97 10.32 7.43
N ALA A 174 5.15 9.28 6.61
CA ALA A 174 4.59 9.21 5.27
C ALA A 174 3.06 9.32 5.25
N ALA A 175 2.38 8.72 6.23
CA ALA A 175 0.93 8.77 6.36
C ALA A 175 0.36 10.20 6.55
N LYS A 176 1.18 11.15 6.98
CA LYS A 176 0.79 12.56 7.18
C LYS A 176 0.98 13.43 5.94
N LEU A 177 1.64 12.89 4.92
CA LEU A 177 1.91 13.61 3.68
C LEU A 177 0.69 13.63 2.77
N GLU A 178 0.64 14.63 1.91
CA GLU A 178 -0.32 14.67 0.82
C GLU A 178 0.01 13.60 -0.22
N VAL A 179 -1.04 12.92 -0.71
CA VAL A 179 -0.90 11.88 -1.72
C VAL A 179 -0.55 12.53 -3.07
N PRO A 180 0.56 12.17 -3.72
CA PRO A 180 0.94 12.75 -5.00
C PRO A 180 -0.10 12.45 -6.07
N ALA A 181 -0.57 13.49 -6.78
CA ALA A 181 -1.58 13.37 -7.82
C ALA A 181 -1.07 12.62 -9.07
N LYS A 182 0.23 12.72 -9.34
CA LYS A 182 0.89 12.08 -10.49
C LYS A 182 2.26 11.54 -10.05
N PRO A 183 2.31 10.35 -9.45
CA PRO A 183 3.59 9.77 -9.05
C PRO A 183 4.43 9.39 -10.28
N THR A 184 5.74 9.50 -10.15
CA THR A 184 6.70 9.14 -11.19
C THR A 184 6.86 7.62 -11.23
N LEU A 185 6.50 7.01 -12.34
CA LEU A 185 6.70 5.57 -12.56
C LEU A 185 8.17 5.28 -12.93
N LYS A 186 8.69 4.12 -12.55
CA LYS A 186 9.99 3.65 -13.00
C LYS A 186 10.02 3.50 -14.53
N ASP A 187 11.16 3.75 -15.15
CA ASP A 187 11.37 3.32 -16.54
C ASP A 187 11.35 1.77 -16.60
N PRO A 188 10.66 1.16 -17.56
CA PRO A 188 10.70 -0.29 -17.73
C PRO A 188 12.10 -0.89 -17.84
N LYS A 189 13.10 -0.12 -18.28
CA LYS A 189 14.51 -0.52 -18.30
C LYS A 189 15.11 -0.71 -16.91
N GLU A 190 14.51 -0.11 -15.89
CA GLU A 190 14.94 -0.20 -14.49
C GLU A 190 14.26 -1.33 -13.71
N PHE A 191 13.38 -2.11 -14.36
CA PHE A 191 12.68 -3.22 -13.71
C PHE A 191 13.68 -4.29 -13.27
N LYS A 192 13.54 -4.71 -12.03
CA LYS A 192 14.36 -5.75 -11.39
C LYS A 192 13.56 -7.04 -11.12
N LEU A 193 12.24 -6.92 -10.97
CA LEU A 193 11.35 -8.02 -10.63
C LEU A 193 10.45 -8.40 -11.82
N ILE A 194 9.82 -7.42 -12.47
CA ILE A 194 8.99 -7.67 -13.66
C ILE A 194 9.87 -8.18 -14.79
N GLY A 195 9.47 -9.30 -15.41
CA GLY A 195 10.23 -9.97 -16.47
C GLY A 195 11.19 -11.05 -15.94
N THR A 196 11.31 -11.23 -14.61
CA THR A 196 12.09 -12.34 -14.04
C THR A 196 11.20 -13.53 -13.73
N ARG A 197 11.81 -14.71 -13.60
CA ARG A 197 11.10 -15.91 -13.18
C ARG A 197 10.96 -15.93 -11.67
N VAL A 198 9.73 -15.90 -11.16
CA VAL A 198 9.38 -16.10 -9.76
C VAL A 198 8.48 -17.31 -9.61
N ASN A 199 8.63 -18.02 -8.50
CA ASN A 199 7.69 -19.09 -8.17
C ASN A 199 6.34 -18.49 -7.75
N ASP A 200 5.27 -19.21 -8.02
CA ASP A 200 3.94 -18.86 -7.52
C ASP A 200 3.97 -18.77 -5.99
N VAL A 201 3.30 -17.76 -5.42
CA VAL A 201 3.26 -17.53 -3.97
C VAL A 201 2.61 -18.67 -3.19
N ASP A 202 1.87 -19.55 -3.86
CA ASP A 202 1.23 -20.73 -3.27
C ASP A 202 1.94 -22.05 -3.67
N ALA A 203 3.05 -21.99 -4.41
CA ALA A 203 3.75 -23.19 -4.91
C ALA A 203 4.29 -24.15 -3.82
N HIS A 204 4.31 -23.71 -2.58
CA HIS A 204 4.85 -24.48 -1.44
C HIS A 204 3.79 -24.84 -0.38
N LYS A 205 2.50 -24.71 -0.72
CA LYS A 205 1.39 -25.05 0.19
C LYS A 205 0.78 -26.40 -0.12
#